data_1afd516056e65be808b0cdaced950743
#
_entry.id   1afd516056e65be808b0cdaced950743
#
_cell.length_a   1.000
_cell.length_b   1.000
_cell.length_c   1.000
_cell.angle_alpha   90.00
_cell.angle_beta   90.00
_cell.angle_gamma   90.00
#
_symmetry.space_group_name_H-M   'P 1'
#
loop_
_entity.id
_entity.type
_entity.pdbx_description
1 polymer ?
#
loop_
_entity_poly.entity_id
_entity_poly.type
_entity_poly.pdbx_seq_one_letter_code
_entity_poly.pdbx_strand_id
1 'polypeptide(L)'
;MSLNNDTRQNIQSNLDFSTSPTGEARRAGREGSESLRTTSVPESPAGTDRTMEEIVERENLKDALRRVKANKGAPGVDAMTVDQLGDYLKQHWPAIREQLLSGTYRPKPVKRVEIPKPDGGVRKLGIPTVLDRFLQQAVMQVLQQRWDPEFSDHSYGFRPGRSAHQAVAQAQQYIA
;
A
#
# COMPACT_ATOMS: atom_id res chain seq x y z
N MET A 1 19.12 8.23 39.33
CA MET A 1 18.61 9.53 38.81
C MET A 1 17.75 9.22 37.59
N SER A 2 16.47 9.23 37.82
CA SER A 2 15.42 9.01 36.78
C SER A 2 15.09 10.32 36.11
N LEU A 3 15.06 10.37 34.81
CA LEU A 3 14.51 11.50 34.04
C LEU A 3 13.57 10.98 32.93
N ASN A 4 12.32 11.12 33.28
CA ASN A 4 11.18 11.61 32.54
C ASN A 4 10.86 11.06 31.14
N ASN A 5 9.86 10.21 31.17
CA ASN A 5 9.13 9.60 30.05
C ASN A 5 7.80 10.33 29.77
N ASP A 6 7.75 11.66 29.89
CA ASP A 6 6.48 12.42 29.97
C ASP A 6 6.18 13.37 28.80
N THR A 7 6.80 13.20 27.65
CA THR A 7 6.60 14.15 26.54
C THR A 7 5.91 13.57 25.30
N ARG A 8 5.33 12.37 25.36
CA ARG A 8 4.65 11.74 24.21
C ARG A 8 3.14 11.57 24.30
N GLN A 9 2.48 12.11 25.31
CA GLN A 9 1.02 11.92 25.50
C GLN A 9 0.14 13.13 25.26
N ASN A 10 0.61 14.24 24.71
CA ASN A 10 -0.19 15.47 24.65
C ASN A 10 -0.45 16.07 23.28
N ILE A 11 -0.65 15.26 22.23
CA ILE A 11 -1.07 15.76 20.90
C ILE A 11 -2.30 15.00 20.35
N GLN A 12 -3.09 14.36 21.16
CA GLN A 12 -4.22 13.56 20.67
C GLN A 12 -5.61 13.90 21.26
N SER A 13 -5.73 15.04 21.89
CA SER A 13 -7.02 15.52 22.39
C SER A 13 -7.35 16.87 21.77
N ASN A 14 -8.16 16.87 20.71
CA ASN A 14 -9.17 17.85 20.32
C ASN A 14 -9.44 17.79 18.82
N LEU A 15 -10.24 16.84 18.39
CA LEU A 15 -11.05 16.93 17.18
C LEU A 15 -12.38 16.21 17.45
N ASP A 16 -13.27 16.92 18.14
CA ASP A 16 -14.67 16.57 18.25
C ASP A 16 -15.37 16.85 16.92
N PHE A 17 -15.67 15.81 16.16
CA PHE A 17 -16.66 15.87 15.09
C PHE A 17 -18.04 15.54 15.67
N SER A 18 -18.77 16.55 16.10
CA SER A 18 -20.19 16.41 16.40
C SER A 18 -21.00 16.28 15.11
N THR A 19 -21.54 15.09 14.93
CA THR A 19 -22.56 14.78 13.93
C THR A 19 -23.90 15.39 14.36
N SER A 20 -24.49 16.24 13.54
CA SER A 20 -25.92 16.57 13.59
C SER A 20 -26.70 15.87 12.51
N PRO A 21 -27.92 15.39 12.77
CA PRO A 21 -28.65 14.49 11.90
C PRO A 21 -29.64 15.19 10.99
N THR A 22 -30.03 14.47 9.94
CA THR A 22 -31.34 14.48 9.27
C THR A 22 -31.65 15.66 8.34
N GLY A 23 -31.60 15.35 7.05
CA GLY A 23 -32.32 16.06 6.00
C GLY A 23 -32.90 15.05 5.03
N GLU A 24 -34.18 14.74 5.17
CA GLU A 24 -34.99 14.01 4.19
C GLU A 24 -35.02 14.78 2.88
N ALA A 25 -34.55 14.20 1.78
CA ALA A 25 -34.75 14.73 0.44
C ALA A 25 -35.76 13.86 -0.31
N ARG A 26 -36.87 14.51 -0.66
CA ARG A 26 -38.01 14.02 -1.44
C ARG A 26 -37.56 13.43 -2.77
N ARG A 27 -38.15 12.27 -3.11
CA ARG A 27 -38.20 11.70 -4.46
C ARG A 27 -38.87 12.68 -5.43
N ALA A 28 -38.17 13.01 -6.52
CA ALA A 28 -38.78 13.42 -7.77
C ALA A 28 -38.10 12.60 -8.88
N GLY A 29 -38.90 11.77 -9.53
CA GLY A 29 -38.48 10.99 -10.69
C GLY A 29 -38.28 11.90 -11.90
N ARG A 30 -37.32 11.54 -12.72
CA ARG A 30 -37.44 11.74 -14.20
C ARG A 30 -36.46 10.83 -14.92
N GLU A 31 -37.04 10.12 -15.84
CA GLU A 31 -36.41 9.27 -16.86
C GLU A 31 -35.37 10.05 -17.66
N GLY A 32 -34.25 9.40 -17.96
CA GLY A 32 -33.23 9.88 -18.86
C GLY A 32 -32.15 8.84 -18.98
N SER A 33 -32.45 7.76 -19.71
CA SER A 33 -31.49 6.75 -20.14
C SER A 33 -30.51 7.39 -21.13
N GLU A 34 -29.44 8.00 -20.65
CA GLU A 34 -28.27 8.27 -21.47
C GLU A 34 -27.26 7.14 -21.30
N SER A 35 -27.22 6.30 -22.31
CA SER A 35 -26.23 5.27 -22.52
C SER A 35 -24.86 5.94 -22.58
N LEU A 36 -24.12 5.93 -21.46
CA LEU A 36 -22.70 6.27 -21.46
C LEU A 36 -22.00 5.27 -22.38
N ARG A 37 -21.73 5.72 -23.60
CA ARG A 37 -20.82 5.03 -24.50
C ARG A 37 -19.48 4.92 -23.76
N THR A 38 -19.18 3.73 -23.31
CA THR A 38 -17.85 3.35 -22.87
C THR A 38 -16.92 3.60 -24.05
N THR A 39 -16.25 4.73 -24.04
CA THR A 39 -15.10 4.96 -24.92
C THR A 39 -14.10 3.89 -24.51
N SER A 40 -13.77 3.02 -25.45
CA SER A 40 -12.70 2.03 -25.32
C SER A 40 -11.46 2.74 -24.78
N VAL A 41 -11.05 2.36 -23.57
CA VAL A 41 -9.78 2.77 -23.00
C VAL A 41 -8.72 2.39 -24.04
N PRO A 42 -7.86 3.32 -24.50
CA PRO A 42 -6.80 2.97 -25.44
C PRO A 42 -5.97 1.85 -24.85
N GLU A 43 -5.70 0.83 -25.65
CA GLU A 43 -4.80 -0.27 -25.33
C GLU A 43 -3.53 0.29 -24.67
N SER A 44 -3.16 -0.31 -23.56
CA SER A 44 -1.96 0.03 -22.80
C SER A 44 -0.77 0.23 -23.76
N PRO A 45 0.02 1.29 -23.58
CA PRO A 45 1.17 1.53 -24.46
C PRO A 45 2.09 0.29 -24.44
N ALA A 46 2.69 -0.02 -25.59
CA ALA A 46 3.54 -1.18 -25.87
C ALA A 46 4.76 -1.42 -24.92
N GLY A 47 4.78 -0.78 -23.77
CA GLY A 47 5.79 -0.92 -22.71
C GLY A 47 5.47 -1.93 -21.62
N THR A 48 4.31 -2.58 -21.64
CA THR A 48 3.86 -3.47 -20.55
C THR A 48 4.47 -4.87 -20.61
N ASP A 49 4.95 -5.31 -21.75
CA ASP A 49 5.49 -6.68 -21.95
C ASP A 49 6.76 -6.99 -21.14
N ARG A 50 7.50 -5.99 -20.72
CA ARG A 50 8.77 -6.17 -19.97
C ARG A 50 8.67 -5.86 -18.48
N THR A 51 7.48 -5.59 -17.97
CA THR A 51 7.29 -5.18 -16.57
C THR A 51 7.68 -6.29 -15.59
N MET A 52 7.34 -7.54 -15.92
CA MET A 52 7.69 -8.66 -15.05
C MET A 52 9.19 -8.93 -15.05
N GLU A 53 9.87 -8.78 -16.19
CA GLU A 53 11.32 -8.90 -16.28
C GLU A 53 12.02 -7.83 -15.42
N GLU A 54 11.56 -6.59 -15.47
CA GLU A 54 12.09 -5.51 -14.62
C GLU A 54 11.85 -5.78 -13.13
N ILE A 55 10.66 -6.28 -12.77
CA ILE A 55 10.35 -6.64 -11.38
C ILE A 55 11.32 -7.71 -10.85
N VAL A 56 11.62 -8.73 -11.67
CA VAL A 56 12.52 -9.83 -11.29
C VAL A 56 13.99 -9.54 -11.56
N GLU A 57 14.34 -8.32 -11.94
CA GLU A 57 15.73 -7.90 -12.15
C GLU A 57 16.50 -7.91 -10.83
N ARG A 58 17.77 -8.32 -10.91
CA ARG A 58 18.63 -8.56 -9.75
C ARG A 58 18.77 -7.35 -8.83
N GLU A 59 18.97 -6.17 -9.39
CA GLU A 59 19.17 -4.96 -8.57
C GLU A 59 17.86 -4.54 -7.87
N ASN A 60 16.72 -4.61 -8.58
CA ASN A 60 15.41 -4.37 -7.99
C ASN A 60 15.12 -5.33 -6.82
N LEU A 61 15.45 -6.62 -6.98
CA LEU A 61 15.27 -7.63 -5.94
C LEU A 61 16.19 -7.41 -4.72
N LYS A 62 17.43 -6.98 -4.94
CA LYS A 62 18.32 -6.61 -3.83
C LYS A 62 17.78 -5.46 -3.01
N ASP A 63 17.26 -4.45 -3.67
CA ASP A 63 16.65 -3.29 -2.99
C ASP A 63 15.38 -3.69 -2.25
N ALA A 64 14.52 -4.53 -2.84
CA ALA A 64 13.35 -5.07 -2.17
C ALA A 64 13.72 -5.89 -0.93
N LEU A 65 14.72 -6.75 -1.02
CA LEU A 65 15.21 -7.55 0.11
C LEU A 65 15.73 -6.66 1.24
N ARG A 66 16.52 -5.62 0.91
CA ARG A 66 17.04 -4.66 1.88
C ARG A 66 15.91 -3.95 2.63
N ARG A 67 14.89 -3.48 1.91
CA ARG A 67 13.73 -2.78 2.50
C ARG A 67 12.90 -3.70 3.39
N VAL A 68 12.61 -4.92 2.94
CA VAL A 68 11.84 -5.90 3.74
C VAL A 68 12.58 -6.28 5.02
N LYS A 69 13.91 -6.46 4.96
CA LYS A 69 14.72 -6.70 6.15
C LYS A 69 14.75 -5.51 7.10
N ALA A 70 14.88 -4.30 6.60
CA ALA A 70 14.87 -3.08 7.40
C ALA A 70 13.54 -2.89 8.15
N ASN A 71 12.42 -3.26 7.55
CA ASN A 71 11.09 -3.14 8.15
C ASN A 71 10.81 -4.15 9.28
N LYS A 72 11.62 -5.21 9.45
CA LYS A 72 11.53 -6.20 10.55
C LYS A 72 10.11 -6.70 10.84
N GLY A 73 9.27 -6.84 9.83
CA GLY A 73 7.86 -7.20 10.01
C GLY A 73 7.66 -8.63 10.50
N ALA A 74 6.56 -8.86 11.23
CA ALA A 74 6.20 -10.17 11.79
C ALA A 74 6.06 -11.27 10.71
N PRO A 75 6.30 -12.56 11.03
CA PRO A 75 6.10 -13.67 10.12
C PRO A 75 4.63 -13.87 9.75
N GLY A 76 4.40 -14.37 8.53
CA GLY A 76 3.08 -14.72 8.04
C GLY A 76 2.56 -16.07 8.56
N VAL A 77 1.71 -16.76 7.80
CA VAL A 77 1.15 -18.08 8.12
C VAL A 77 2.19 -19.19 8.11
N ASP A 78 3.29 -19.01 7.36
CA ASP A 78 4.40 -19.97 7.22
C ASP A 78 5.46 -19.85 8.32
N ALA A 79 5.28 -18.91 9.25
CA ALA A 79 6.20 -18.61 10.35
C ALA A 79 7.63 -18.23 9.91
N MET A 80 7.91 -18.05 8.61
CA MET A 80 9.21 -17.63 8.11
C MET A 80 9.52 -16.19 8.55
N THR A 81 10.73 -15.98 9.09
CA THR A 81 11.20 -14.65 9.50
C THR A 81 11.90 -13.92 8.35
N VAL A 82 12.07 -12.61 8.51
CA VAL A 82 12.79 -11.79 7.50
C VAL A 82 14.27 -12.18 7.36
N ASP A 83 14.87 -12.73 8.42
CA ASP A 83 16.28 -13.16 8.39
C ASP A 83 16.45 -14.45 7.54
N GLN A 84 15.49 -15.35 7.60
CA GLN A 84 15.48 -16.60 6.84
C GLN A 84 15.21 -16.39 5.34
N LEU A 85 14.60 -15.26 4.96
CA LEU A 85 14.24 -14.99 3.58
C LEU A 85 15.42 -15.09 2.61
N GLY A 86 16.60 -14.57 2.99
CA GLY A 86 17.79 -14.59 2.13
C GLY A 86 18.22 -15.99 1.73
N ASP A 87 18.27 -16.92 2.69
CA ASP A 87 18.66 -18.31 2.43
C ASP A 87 17.57 -19.08 1.71
N TYR A 88 16.31 -18.80 2.02
CA TYR A 88 15.18 -19.33 1.28
C TYR A 88 15.23 -18.95 -0.21
N LEU A 89 15.49 -17.69 -0.53
CA LEU A 89 15.62 -17.22 -1.91
C LEU A 89 16.78 -17.85 -2.66
N LYS A 90 17.94 -18.08 -2.02
CA LYS A 90 19.07 -18.77 -2.66
C LYS A 90 18.69 -20.16 -3.20
N GLN A 91 17.82 -20.86 -2.49
CA GLN A 91 17.43 -22.23 -2.82
C GLN A 91 16.24 -22.28 -3.79
N HIS A 92 15.27 -21.37 -3.68
CA HIS A 92 13.98 -21.47 -4.36
C HIS A 92 13.77 -20.42 -5.46
N TRP A 93 14.66 -19.43 -5.59
CA TRP A 93 14.47 -18.33 -6.52
C TRP A 93 14.25 -18.75 -7.97
N PRO A 94 14.97 -19.73 -8.55
CA PRO A 94 14.75 -20.14 -9.94
C PRO A 94 13.30 -20.55 -10.21
N ALA A 95 12.71 -21.36 -9.33
CA ALA A 95 11.32 -21.80 -9.45
C ALA A 95 10.32 -20.67 -9.24
N ILE A 96 10.57 -19.79 -8.27
CA ILE A 96 9.71 -18.61 -8.01
C ILE A 96 9.72 -17.67 -9.21
N ARG A 97 10.89 -17.40 -9.78
CA ARG A 97 11.06 -16.56 -10.97
C ARG A 97 10.29 -17.11 -12.16
N GLU A 98 10.38 -18.41 -12.40
CA GLU A 98 9.62 -19.08 -13.47
C GLU A 98 8.12 -18.92 -13.26
N GLN A 99 7.62 -19.14 -12.05
CA GLN A 99 6.21 -18.96 -11.72
C GLN A 99 5.75 -17.51 -11.91
N LEU A 100 6.57 -16.51 -11.59
CA LEU A 100 6.26 -15.11 -11.80
C LEU A 100 6.17 -14.77 -13.29
N LEU A 101 7.16 -15.18 -14.08
CA LEU A 101 7.21 -14.91 -15.52
C LEU A 101 6.12 -15.64 -16.30
N SER A 102 5.73 -16.85 -15.85
CA SER A 102 4.63 -17.61 -16.46
C SER A 102 3.24 -17.21 -15.94
N GLY A 103 3.14 -16.27 -14.97
CA GLY A 103 1.87 -15.86 -14.36
C GLY A 103 1.20 -16.92 -13.50
N THR A 104 1.92 -17.97 -13.11
CA THR A 104 1.39 -19.11 -12.33
C THR A 104 1.62 -18.95 -10.82
N TYR A 105 2.39 -17.93 -10.39
CA TYR A 105 2.62 -17.67 -8.97
C TYR A 105 1.31 -17.43 -8.22
N ARG A 106 1.17 -18.10 -7.08
CA ARG A 106 0.00 -17.94 -6.19
C ARG A 106 0.47 -17.49 -4.80
N PRO A 107 0.10 -16.26 -4.36
CA PRO A 107 0.38 -15.80 -3.01
C PRO A 107 -0.23 -16.72 -1.96
N LYS A 108 0.44 -16.87 -0.82
CA LYS A 108 -0.10 -17.61 0.32
C LYS A 108 -1.19 -16.82 1.05
N PRO A 109 -2.10 -17.49 1.77
CA PRO A 109 -3.08 -16.82 2.64
C PRO A 109 -2.39 -15.90 3.64
N VAL A 110 -3.03 -14.79 3.98
CA VAL A 110 -2.53 -13.88 5.02
C VAL A 110 -2.83 -14.41 6.42
N LYS A 111 -1.92 -14.21 7.36
CA LYS A 111 -2.15 -14.49 8.78
C LYS A 111 -3.06 -13.41 9.36
N ARG A 112 -4.23 -13.77 9.81
CA ARG A 112 -5.18 -12.87 10.45
C ARG A 112 -4.78 -12.59 11.90
N VAL A 113 -4.70 -11.31 12.27
CA VAL A 113 -4.46 -10.86 13.64
C VAL A 113 -5.54 -9.84 13.99
N GLU A 114 -6.05 -9.91 15.21
CA GLU A 114 -7.04 -8.97 15.73
C GLU A 114 -6.36 -8.03 16.73
N ILE A 115 -6.53 -6.72 16.51
CA ILE A 115 -5.95 -5.66 17.35
C ILE A 115 -7.12 -4.91 18.00
N PRO A 116 -7.15 -4.84 19.35
CA PRO A 116 -8.16 -4.03 20.05
C PRO A 116 -8.03 -2.55 19.66
N LYS A 117 -9.16 -1.89 19.46
CA LYS A 117 -9.20 -0.44 19.30
C LYS A 117 -9.40 0.24 20.67
N PRO A 118 -8.95 1.50 20.85
CA PRO A 118 -9.15 2.26 22.08
C PRO A 118 -10.63 2.47 22.41
N ASP A 119 -11.50 2.50 21.40
CA ASP A 119 -12.95 2.70 21.49
C ASP A 119 -13.75 1.40 21.74
N GLY A 120 -13.08 0.29 22.06
CA GLY A 120 -13.72 -1.00 22.36
C GLY A 120 -14.02 -1.87 21.15
N GLY A 121 -13.68 -1.45 19.93
CA GLY A 121 -13.82 -2.28 18.72
C GLY A 121 -12.60 -3.15 18.45
N VAL A 122 -12.67 -4.00 17.41
CA VAL A 122 -11.56 -4.84 16.93
C VAL A 122 -11.18 -4.46 15.51
N ARG A 123 -9.88 -4.28 15.25
CA ARG A 123 -9.32 -4.10 13.91
C ARG A 123 -8.70 -5.41 13.45
N LYS A 124 -9.17 -5.92 12.31
CA LYS A 124 -8.62 -7.12 11.69
C LYS A 124 -7.46 -6.74 10.78
N LEU A 125 -6.29 -7.32 11.00
CA LEU A 125 -5.08 -7.12 10.20
C LEU A 125 -4.72 -8.43 9.50
N GLY A 126 -4.42 -8.37 8.20
CA GLY A 126 -3.84 -9.48 7.45
C GLY A 126 -2.33 -9.29 7.30
N ILE A 127 -1.55 -10.27 7.74
CA ILE A 127 -0.08 -10.26 7.61
C ILE A 127 0.32 -11.25 6.51
N PRO A 128 0.77 -10.77 5.33
CA PRO A 128 1.28 -11.63 4.26
C PRO A 128 2.55 -12.36 4.69
N THR A 129 2.92 -13.44 3.98
CA THR A 129 4.21 -14.08 4.18
C THR A 129 5.37 -13.14 3.86
N VAL A 130 6.55 -13.43 4.40
CA VAL A 130 7.73 -12.61 4.14
C VAL A 130 8.11 -12.64 2.66
N LEU A 131 7.93 -13.79 1.99
CA LEU A 131 8.12 -13.92 0.55
C LEU A 131 7.14 -13.03 -0.24
N ASP A 132 5.84 -13.08 0.09
CA ASP A 132 4.85 -12.25 -0.61
C ASP A 132 5.12 -10.76 -0.41
N ARG A 133 5.53 -10.33 0.80
CA ARG A 133 5.95 -8.94 1.05
C ARG A 133 7.16 -8.53 0.24
N PHE A 134 8.12 -9.43 0.07
CA PHE A 134 9.29 -9.20 -0.78
C PHE A 134 8.90 -9.00 -2.24
N LEU A 135 8.03 -9.85 -2.77
CA LEU A 135 7.54 -9.72 -4.14
C LEU A 135 6.71 -8.44 -4.32
N GLN A 136 5.81 -8.13 -3.38
CA GLN A 136 5.05 -6.88 -3.37
C GLN A 136 5.96 -5.65 -3.35
N GLN A 137 7.05 -5.69 -2.57
CA GLN A 137 8.04 -4.62 -2.53
C GLN A 137 8.76 -4.45 -3.87
N ALA A 138 9.12 -5.55 -4.53
CA ALA A 138 9.76 -5.51 -5.85
C ALA A 138 8.81 -4.95 -6.93
N VAL A 139 7.55 -5.36 -6.92
CA VAL A 139 6.49 -4.82 -7.80
C VAL A 139 6.31 -3.33 -7.56
N MET A 140 6.12 -2.93 -6.29
CA MET A 140 5.89 -1.54 -5.93
C MET A 140 7.00 -0.61 -6.42
N GLN A 141 8.27 -1.01 -6.34
CA GLN A 141 9.40 -0.21 -6.77
C GLN A 141 9.35 0.13 -8.26
N VAL A 142 9.05 -0.86 -9.10
CA VAL A 142 8.94 -0.67 -10.56
C VAL A 142 7.71 0.17 -10.90
N LEU A 143 6.56 -0.17 -10.35
CA LEU A 143 5.32 0.57 -10.63
C LEU A 143 5.39 2.02 -10.13
N GLN A 144 6.00 2.26 -8.98
CA GLN A 144 6.17 3.60 -8.44
C GLN A 144 7.03 4.49 -9.35
N GLN A 145 8.12 3.96 -9.91
CA GLN A 145 8.95 4.72 -10.85
C GLN A 145 8.20 5.12 -12.13
N ARG A 146 7.29 4.25 -12.59
CA ARG A 146 6.52 4.50 -13.81
C ARG A 146 5.37 5.48 -13.60
N TRP A 147 4.61 5.29 -12.53
CA TRP A 147 3.34 6.00 -12.32
C TRP A 147 3.44 7.23 -11.43
N ASP A 148 4.46 7.35 -10.58
CA ASP A 148 4.58 8.51 -9.71
C ASP A 148 4.63 9.85 -10.49
N PRO A 149 5.30 9.95 -11.65
CA PRO A 149 5.28 11.17 -12.47
C PRO A 149 3.91 11.54 -13.05
N GLU A 150 3.01 10.56 -13.22
CA GLU A 150 1.67 10.75 -13.79
C GLU A 150 0.64 11.20 -12.76
N PHE A 151 0.94 11.08 -11.47
CA PHE A 151 0.03 11.51 -10.42
C PHE A 151 -0.07 13.03 -10.35
N SER A 152 -1.28 13.53 -10.09
CA SER A 152 -1.54 14.94 -9.85
C SER A 152 -0.57 15.55 -8.81
N ASP A 153 -0.16 16.79 -9.01
CA ASP A 153 0.66 17.54 -8.06
C ASP A 153 -0.01 17.72 -6.70
N HIS A 154 -1.34 17.60 -6.63
CA HIS A 154 -2.13 17.66 -5.41
C HIS A 154 -2.29 16.29 -4.71
N SER A 155 -1.70 15.23 -5.25
CA SER A 155 -1.66 13.90 -4.61
C SER A 155 -0.45 13.82 -3.69
N TYR A 156 -0.69 13.71 -2.37
CA TYR A 156 0.36 13.71 -1.34
C TYR A 156 0.54 12.36 -0.63
N GLY A 157 -0.50 11.51 -0.64
CA GLY A 157 -0.49 10.27 0.11
C GLY A 157 0.41 9.19 -0.53
N PHE A 158 1.25 8.55 0.30
CA PHE A 158 2.08 7.40 -0.08
C PHE A 158 3.05 7.62 -1.25
N ARG A 159 3.41 8.86 -1.55
CA ARG A 159 4.36 9.22 -2.61
C ARG A 159 5.73 9.61 -2.05
N PRO A 160 6.84 9.30 -2.76
CA PRO A 160 8.17 9.72 -2.37
C PRO A 160 8.28 11.26 -2.29
N GLY A 161 8.92 11.77 -1.24
CA GLY A 161 9.11 13.21 -1.08
C GLY A 161 7.84 14.04 -0.80
N ARG A 162 6.67 13.40 -0.69
CA ARG A 162 5.39 14.03 -0.34
C ARG A 162 5.02 13.73 1.12
N SER A 163 4.29 14.65 1.75
CA SER A 163 3.89 14.52 3.16
C SER A 163 2.50 15.12 3.42
N ALA A 164 1.88 14.69 4.53
CA ALA A 164 0.62 15.27 4.99
C ALA A 164 0.73 16.77 5.31
N HIS A 165 1.89 17.23 5.80
CA HIS A 165 2.10 18.65 6.08
C HIS A 165 2.06 19.51 4.81
N GLN A 166 2.59 19.01 3.70
CA GLN A 166 2.49 19.72 2.42
C GLN A 166 1.03 19.79 1.93
N ALA A 167 0.25 18.72 2.13
CA ALA A 167 -1.18 18.71 1.79
C ALA A 167 -1.95 19.75 2.59
N VAL A 168 -1.70 19.85 3.90
CA VAL A 168 -2.34 20.85 4.77
C VAL A 168 -1.93 22.28 4.36
N ALA A 169 -0.64 22.52 4.10
CA ALA A 169 -0.16 23.82 3.66
C ALA A 169 -0.82 24.26 2.33
N GLN A 170 -0.98 23.31 1.38
CA GLN A 170 -1.67 23.60 0.12
C GLN A 170 -3.15 23.90 0.33
N ALA A 171 -3.83 23.15 1.20
CA ALA A 171 -5.23 23.40 1.54
C ALA A 171 -5.42 24.80 2.17
N GLN A 172 -4.51 25.22 3.04
CA GLN A 172 -4.55 26.56 3.63
C GLN A 172 -4.45 27.68 2.57
N GLN A 173 -3.64 27.48 1.53
CA GLN A 173 -3.52 28.44 0.41
C GLN A 173 -4.83 28.58 -0.40
N TYR A 174 -5.65 27.52 -0.46
CA TYR A 174 -6.94 27.58 -1.16
C TYR A 174 -8.06 28.26 -0.36
N ILE A 175 -7.92 28.34 0.95
CA ILE A 175 -8.94 28.89 1.86
C ILE A 175 -8.65 30.36 2.19
N ALA A 176 -7.41 30.80 2.07
CA ALA A 176 -6.98 32.18 2.30
C ALA A 176 -7.39 33.13 1.15
#